data_929b42bb19af3345245b28aa2bbeb2dc
#
_entry.id   929b42bb19af3345245b28aa2bbeb2dc
#
_cell.length_a   1.000
_cell.length_b   1.000
_cell.length_c   1.000
_cell.angle_alpha   90.00
_cell.angle_beta   90.00
_cell.angle_gamma   90.00
#
_symmetry.space_group_name_H-M   'P 1'
#
loop_
_entity.id
_entity.type
_entity.pdbx_description
1 polymer ?
#
loop_
_entity_poly.entity_id
_entity_poly.type
_entity_poly.pdbx_seq_one_letter_code
_entity_poly.pdbx_strand_id
1 'polypeptide(L)'
;MSYLDNILFAILLAIGFGYFYSNVKKIIRNINLGTDVNRADNSKARWTTMAMIALGQSKMVKRPIAGVLHIIVYVGFVIINIELLEIIIDGLFGTHRVFAFLGTTYDVLIASFEILAFLVLVAVVAFWSRRNVIKLKRFVSSDLKAWPKSDANYILYFEVVLMTLFLLMNASDLHLQNVPGGFSHFIKAGIFPISQFIAPVFNGMSNELVMLLSEIFWWLHITGIFIFMNYLYFSKHLHILLAFPNTYFANLKPQGQFDNLESVTKEVKLMMDPNADPFAAAPVDKNAVPSKFGVSDVQDLNWVQLLNAYTCTECGRCTSSCPANITGKKLSPRKIMMDTRDRLEEVGRNIDANKGIFIPDNKTLLNDYITPEELWACTSCNACVEECPVNINPLSIIIDMRRYLVMEQSAAPMPLNAMMANIENNGAPWQYNQQDRLNWKNE
;
A
#
# COMPACT_ATOMS: atom_id res chain seq x y z
N MET A 1 -21.05 13.80 29.33
CA MET A 1 -20.29 14.88 28.61
C MET A 1 -21.09 16.19 28.71
N SER A 2 -20.40 17.30 28.86
CA SER A 2 -21.01 18.63 28.81
C SER A 2 -21.27 19.05 27.35
N TYR A 3 -22.16 20.02 27.11
CA TYR A 3 -22.34 20.58 25.75
C TYR A 3 -21.04 21.10 25.16
N LEU A 4 -20.08 21.53 26.02
CA LEU A 4 -18.77 21.96 25.57
C LEU A 4 -17.95 20.80 24.99
N ASP A 5 -18.01 19.62 25.61
CA ASP A 5 -17.28 18.42 25.13
C ASP A 5 -17.79 17.99 23.75
N ASN A 6 -19.10 18.03 23.52
CA ASN A 6 -19.70 17.72 22.23
C ASN A 6 -19.24 18.68 21.13
N ILE A 7 -19.16 19.98 21.44
CA ILE A 7 -18.67 20.99 20.49
C ILE A 7 -17.18 20.76 20.21
N LEU A 8 -16.36 20.52 21.23
CA LEU A 8 -14.93 20.23 21.06
C LEU A 8 -14.73 18.97 20.24
N PHE A 9 -15.52 17.94 20.48
CA PHE A 9 -15.48 16.71 19.70
C PHE A 9 -15.86 16.93 18.23
N ALA A 10 -16.92 17.69 17.96
CA ALA A 10 -17.33 18.02 16.59
C ALA A 10 -16.23 18.80 15.84
N ILE A 11 -15.54 19.71 16.51
CA ILE A 11 -14.38 20.45 15.96
C ILE A 11 -13.24 19.48 15.65
N LEU A 12 -12.89 18.60 16.60
CA LEU A 12 -11.84 17.59 16.42
C LEU A 12 -12.14 16.70 15.20
N LEU A 13 -13.39 16.26 15.07
CA LEU A 13 -13.85 15.42 13.96
C LEU A 13 -13.75 16.17 12.62
N ALA A 14 -14.21 17.43 12.57
CA ALA A 14 -14.14 18.26 11.37
C ALA A 14 -12.67 18.51 10.92
N ILE A 15 -11.78 18.82 11.87
CA ILE A 15 -10.36 19.02 11.59
C ILE A 15 -9.72 17.70 11.12
N GLY A 16 -9.97 16.60 11.84
CA GLY A 16 -9.38 15.29 11.54
C GLY A 16 -9.74 14.80 10.13
N PHE A 17 -11.03 14.78 9.79
CA PHE A 17 -11.49 14.37 8.47
C PHE A 17 -11.14 15.39 7.38
N GLY A 18 -11.22 16.68 7.65
CA GLY A 18 -10.88 17.74 6.70
C GLY A 18 -9.41 17.68 6.28
N TYR A 19 -8.50 17.51 7.23
CA TYR A 19 -7.08 17.38 6.95
C TYR A 19 -6.76 16.07 6.20
N PHE A 20 -7.35 14.95 6.61
CA PHE A 20 -7.20 13.68 5.92
C PHE A 20 -7.67 13.76 4.46
N TYR A 21 -8.86 14.30 4.22
CA TYR A 21 -9.42 14.48 2.89
C TYR A 21 -8.53 15.36 1.99
N SER A 22 -8.01 16.46 2.55
CA SER A 22 -7.09 17.34 1.82
C SER A 22 -5.83 16.61 1.35
N ASN A 23 -5.27 15.74 2.20
CA ASN A 23 -4.06 14.99 1.87
C ASN A 23 -4.35 13.83 0.89
N VAL A 24 -5.48 13.13 1.05
CA VAL A 24 -5.90 12.06 0.12
C VAL A 24 -6.08 12.63 -1.30
N LYS A 25 -6.64 13.84 -1.42
CA LYS A 25 -6.72 14.52 -2.74
C LYS A 25 -5.37 14.69 -3.42
N LYS A 26 -4.29 14.96 -2.65
CA LYS A 26 -2.95 15.08 -3.21
C LYS A 26 -2.44 13.74 -3.73
N ILE A 27 -2.69 12.64 -3.01
CA ILE A 27 -2.33 11.29 -3.48
C ILE A 27 -3.09 10.95 -4.77
N ILE A 28 -4.40 11.20 -4.82
CA ILE A 28 -5.21 10.96 -6.02
C ILE A 28 -4.68 11.79 -7.19
N ARG A 29 -4.36 13.08 -6.97
CA ARG A 29 -3.72 13.91 -7.99
C ARG A 29 -2.40 13.31 -8.46
N ASN A 30 -1.54 12.90 -7.55
CA ASN A 30 -0.25 12.34 -7.90
C ASN A 30 -0.38 11.04 -8.72
N ILE A 31 -1.31 10.18 -8.37
CA ILE A 31 -1.62 8.98 -9.15
C ILE A 31 -2.10 9.35 -10.56
N ASN A 32 -2.93 10.38 -10.67
CA ASN A 32 -3.47 10.86 -11.95
C ASN A 32 -2.44 11.66 -12.79
N LEU A 33 -1.20 11.85 -12.34
CA LEU A 33 -0.12 12.34 -13.18
C LEU A 33 0.35 11.31 -14.20
N GLY A 34 0.04 10.04 -13.97
CA GLY A 34 0.38 8.95 -14.88
C GLY A 34 -0.48 8.95 -16.14
N THR A 35 0.04 8.29 -17.18
CA THR A 35 -0.68 8.09 -18.43
C THR A 35 -1.88 7.17 -18.25
N ASP A 36 -2.90 7.35 -19.09
CA ASP A 36 -4.10 6.53 -19.02
C ASP A 36 -3.86 5.10 -19.49
N VAL A 37 -4.46 4.17 -18.78
CA VAL A 37 -4.58 2.76 -19.17
C VAL A 37 -5.98 2.27 -18.85
N ASN A 38 -6.60 1.60 -19.82
CA ASN A 38 -7.93 1.05 -19.60
C ASN A 38 -7.86 -0.20 -18.69
N ARG A 39 -8.47 -0.11 -17.53
CA ARG A 39 -8.66 -1.19 -16.55
C ARG A 39 -10.14 -1.36 -16.20
N ALA A 40 -11.06 -1.02 -17.12
CA ALA A 40 -12.50 -1.20 -16.93
C ALA A 40 -13.03 -2.53 -17.50
N ASP A 41 -12.18 -3.30 -18.19
CA ASP A 41 -12.50 -4.61 -18.76
C ASP A 41 -12.74 -5.66 -17.65
N ASN A 42 -13.54 -6.68 -17.98
CA ASN A 42 -13.79 -7.86 -17.15
C ASN A 42 -14.09 -7.56 -15.66
N SER A 43 -15.06 -6.69 -15.40
CA SER A 43 -15.44 -6.24 -14.06
C SER A 43 -15.65 -7.39 -13.06
N LYS A 44 -16.28 -8.50 -13.49
CA LYS A 44 -16.50 -9.67 -12.63
C LYS A 44 -15.17 -10.25 -12.11
N ALA A 45 -14.18 -10.44 -12.99
CA ALA A 45 -12.88 -10.98 -12.59
C ALA A 45 -12.15 -10.00 -11.66
N ARG A 46 -12.28 -8.67 -11.89
CA ARG A 46 -11.68 -7.63 -11.04
C ARG A 46 -12.26 -7.64 -9.63
N TRP A 47 -13.59 -7.67 -9.49
CA TRP A 47 -14.25 -7.80 -8.19
C TRP A 47 -13.88 -9.11 -7.49
N THR A 48 -13.82 -10.22 -8.22
CA THR A 48 -13.38 -11.51 -7.66
C THR A 48 -11.93 -11.44 -7.17
N THR A 49 -11.02 -10.84 -7.96
CA THR A 49 -9.61 -10.67 -7.58
C THR A 49 -9.48 -9.82 -6.31
N MET A 50 -10.18 -8.70 -6.25
CA MET A 50 -10.18 -7.84 -5.07
C MET A 50 -10.75 -8.56 -3.84
N ALA A 51 -11.89 -9.25 -4.00
CA ALA A 51 -12.52 -10.00 -2.91
C ALA A 51 -11.62 -11.13 -2.38
N MET A 52 -10.99 -11.89 -3.28
CA MET A 52 -10.10 -12.99 -2.88
C MET A 52 -8.79 -12.51 -2.24
N ILE A 53 -8.21 -11.42 -2.74
CA ILE A 53 -6.87 -10.98 -2.33
C ILE A 53 -6.94 -9.94 -1.22
N ALA A 54 -7.71 -8.86 -1.38
CA ALA A 54 -7.79 -7.81 -0.37
C ALA A 54 -8.68 -8.20 0.81
N LEU A 55 -9.90 -8.72 0.57
CA LEU A 55 -10.79 -9.15 1.65
C LEU A 55 -10.42 -10.54 2.18
N GLY A 56 -10.24 -11.51 1.30
CA GLY A 56 -9.98 -12.92 1.66
C GLY A 56 -8.52 -13.22 2.04
N GLN A 57 -7.60 -12.27 1.92
CA GLN A 57 -6.19 -12.38 2.31
C GLN A 57 -5.45 -13.61 1.73
N SER A 58 -5.91 -14.15 0.57
CA SER A 58 -5.48 -15.42 0.02
C SER A 58 -3.97 -15.53 -0.24
N LYS A 59 -3.33 -14.44 -0.67
CA LYS A 59 -1.86 -14.37 -0.85
C LYS A 59 -1.11 -14.12 0.48
N MET A 60 -1.78 -13.57 1.49
CA MET A 60 -1.13 -13.31 2.77
C MET A 60 -0.78 -14.59 3.52
N VAL A 61 -1.66 -15.59 3.49
CA VAL A 61 -1.50 -16.88 4.19
C VAL A 61 -0.41 -17.78 3.62
N LYS A 62 0.10 -17.50 2.41
CA LYS A 62 1.26 -18.23 1.85
C LYS A 62 2.49 -18.20 2.78
N ARG A 63 2.58 -17.23 3.69
CA ARG A 63 3.59 -17.17 4.76
C ARG A 63 2.87 -17.25 6.11
N PRO A 64 2.66 -18.46 6.67
CA PRO A 64 1.65 -18.73 7.72
C PRO A 64 1.83 -17.86 8.96
N ILE A 65 3.03 -17.73 9.53
CA ILE A 65 3.25 -16.93 10.75
C ILE A 65 2.87 -15.45 10.50
N ALA A 66 3.35 -14.86 9.40
CA ALA A 66 3.02 -13.47 9.10
C ALA A 66 1.55 -13.33 8.66
N GLY A 67 1.00 -14.35 8.03
CA GLY A 67 -0.39 -14.40 7.57
C GLY A 67 -1.37 -14.40 8.74
N VAL A 68 -1.20 -15.31 9.70
CA VAL A 68 -2.07 -15.40 10.89
C VAL A 68 -2.04 -14.11 11.70
N LEU A 69 -0.84 -13.60 12.02
CA LEU A 69 -0.71 -12.33 12.74
C LEU A 69 -1.37 -11.17 12.00
N HIS A 70 -1.23 -11.10 10.67
CA HIS A 70 -1.86 -10.05 9.86
C HIS A 70 -3.39 -10.20 9.80
N ILE A 71 -3.91 -11.43 9.71
CA ILE A 71 -5.36 -11.67 9.73
C ILE A 71 -5.95 -11.22 11.06
N ILE A 72 -5.29 -11.49 12.18
CA ILE A 72 -5.74 -11.02 13.51
C ILE A 72 -5.84 -9.50 13.52
N VAL A 73 -4.80 -8.79 13.07
CA VAL A 73 -4.82 -7.32 13.01
C VAL A 73 -5.89 -6.82 12.03
N TYR A 74 -6.01 -7.45 10.85
CA TYR A 74 -7.00 -7.07 9.84
C TYR A 74 -8.45 -7.25 10.33
N VAL A 75 -8.76 -8.42 10.89
CA VAL A 75 -10.12 -8.71 11.42
C VAL A 75 -10.40 -7.82 12.63
N GLY A 76 -9.41 -7.65 13.52
CA GLY A 76 -9.49 -6.73 14.65
C GLY A 76 -9.81 -5.30 14.18
N PHE A 77 -9.05 -4.80 13.21
CA PHE A 77 -9.29 -3.48 12.63
C PHE A 77 -10.71 -3.32 12.09
N VAL A 78 -11.22 -4.28 11.30
CA VAL A 78 -12.56 -4.18 10.71
C VAL A 78 -13.66 -4.21 11.78
N ILE A 79 -13.55 -5.12 12.76
CA ILE A 79 -14.61 -5.32 13.76
C ILE A 79 -14.58 -4.24 14.84
N ILE A 80 -13.40 -3.86 15.34
CA ILE A 80 -13.28 -2.82 16.38
C ILE A 80 -13.71 -1.45 15.85
N ASN A 81 -13.60 -1.18 14.55
CA ASN A 81 -14.11 0.08 13.97
C ASN A 81 -15.65 0.25 14.07
N ILE A 82 -16.40 -0.81 14.41
CA ILE A 82 -17.82 -0.68 14.74
C ILE A 82 -17.96 0.12 16.04
N GLU A 83 -17.08 -0.07 17.02
CA GLU A 83 -17.07 0.73 18.25
C GLU A 83 -16.66 2.17 18.01
N LEU A 84 -15.76 2.42 17.04
CA LEU A 84 -15.44 3.80 16.63
C LEU A 84 -16.71 4.54 16.17
N LEU A 85 -17.64 3.86 15.48
CA LEU A 85 -18.91 4.44 15.10
C LEU A 85 -19.76 4.81 16.35
N GLU A 86 -19.77 3.94 17.37
CA GLU A 86 -20.43 4.22 18.65
C GLU A 86 -19.81 5.45 19.32
N ILE A 87 -18.47 5.50 19.42
CA ILE A 87 -17.74 6.63 20.02
C ILE A 87 -18.04 7.95 19.28
N ILE A 88 -18.16 7.92 17.94
CA ILE A 88 -18.51 9.12 17.16
C ILE A 88 -19.93 9.60 17.49
N ILE A 89 -20.89 8.70 17.60
CA ILE A 89 -22.26 9.05 17.94
C ILE A 89 -22.34 9.57 19.38
N ASP A 90 -21.72 8.88 20.33
CA ASP A 90 -21.70 9.27 21.74
C ASP A 90 -21.01 10.63 21.93
N GLY A 91 -19.90 10.88 21.25
CA GLY A 91 -19.19 12.14 21.31
C GLY A 91 -19.98 13.33 20.72
N LEU A 92 -20.76 13.11 19.66
CA LEU A 92 -21.57 14.15 19.04
C LEU A 92 -22.84 14.47 19.84
N PHE A 93 -23.50 13.45 20.38
CA PHE A 93 -24.81 13.60 21.01
C PHE A 93 -24.75 13.58 22.55
N GLY A 94 -23.59 13.33 23.15
CA GLY A 94 -23.44 13.25 24.61
C GLY A 94 -24.07 12.01 25.23
N THR A 95 -24.30 10.98 24.41
CA THR A 95 -24.77 9.68 24.87
C THR A 95 -23.61 8.86 25.46
N HIS A 96 -23.93 7.70 26.01
CA HIS A 96 -22.95 6.75 26.50
C HIS A 96 -23.43 5.35 26.14
N ARG A 97 -22.63 4.63 25.38
CA ARG A 97 -22.94 3.28 24.86
C ARG A 97 -24.30 3.27 24.13
N VAL A 98 -24.39 4.09 23.08
CA VAL A 98 -25.64 4.28 22.32
C VAL A 98 -26.21 2.97 21.76
N PHE A 99 -25.37 1.98 21.47
CA PHE A 99 -25.80 0.68 20.96
C PHE A 99 -26.21 -0.34 22.05
N ALA A 100 -26.18 0.04 23.35
CA ALA A 100 -26.61 -0.83 24.44
C ALA A 100 -28.07 -1.34 24.33
N PHE A 101 -28.93 -0.64 23.56
CA PHE A 101 -30.27 -1.08 23.26
C PHE A 101 -30.34 -2.44 22.54
N LEU A 102 -29.25 -2.90 21.93
CA LEU A 102 -29.18 -4.21 21.30
C LEU A 102 -29.09 -5.37 22.30
N GLY A 103 -28.99 -5.09 23.61
CA GLY A 103 -29.01 -6.10 24.69
C GLY A 103 -27.88 -7.11 24.55
N THR A 104 -28.20 -8.41 24.60
CA THR A 104 -27.20 -9.51 24.51
C THR A 104 -26.32 -9.43 23.26
N THR A 105 -26.83 -8.93 22.13
CA THR A 105 -26.00 -8.74 20.92
C THR A 105 -24.90 -7.71 21.18
N TYR A 106 -25.19 -6.64 21.90
CA TYR A 106 -24.22 -5.65 22.33
C TYR A 106 -23.15 -6.25 23.25
N ASP A 107 -23.57 -7.07 24.21
CA ASP A 107 -22.67 -7.74 25.14
C ASP A 107 -21.65 -8.63 24.38
N VAL A 108 -22.11 -9.38 23.38
CA VAL A 108 -21.24 -10.20 22.51
C VAL A 108 -20.32 -9.33 21.66
N LEU A 109 -20.80 -8.19 21.16
CA LEU A 109 -19.96 -7.26 20.38
C LEU A 109 -18.84 -6.70 21.24
N ILE A 110 -19.11 -6.17 22.43
CA ILE A 110 -18.09 -5.64 23.33
C ILE A 110 -17.08 -6.74 23.73
N ALA A 111 -17.55 -7.95 24.05
CA ALA A 111 -16.66 -9.07 24.32
C ALA A 111 -15.76 -9.40 23.14
N SER A 112 -16.29 -9.34 21.91
CA SER A 112 -15.49 -9.58 20.69
C SER A 112 -14.45 -8.50 20.47
N PHE A 113 -14.78 -7.23 20.69
CA PHE A 113 -13.85 -6.11 20.58
C PHE A 113 -12.68 -6.24 21.54
N GLU A 114 -12.94 -6.59 22.80
CA GLU A 114 -11.89 -6.79 23.80
C GLU A 114 -10.95 -7.95 23.49
N ILE A 115 -11.53 -9.10 23.11
CA ILE A 115 -10.72 -10.26 22.72
C ILE A 115 -9.85 -9.90 21.50
N LEU A 116 -10.43 -9.25 20.50
CA LEU A 116 -9.68 -8.83 19.32
C LEU A 116 -8.63 -7.79 19.65
N ALA A 117 -8.94 -6.79 20.49
CA ALA A 117 -7.96 -5.79 20.93
C ALA A 117 -6.75 -6.41 21.63
N PHE A 118 -6.99 -7.38 22.52
CA PHE A 118 -5.91 -8.14 23.15
C PHE A 118 -5.10 -8.96 22.13
N LEU A 119 -5.76 -9.65 21.20
CA LEU A 119 -5.08 -10.42 20.16
C LEU A 119 -4.28 -9.53 19.23
N VAL A 120 -4.80 -8.35 18.86
CA VAL A 120 -4.08 -7.34 18.10
C VAL A 120 -2.84 -6.87 18.86
N LEU A 121 -2.95 -6.57 20.14
CA LEU A 121 -1.81 -6.19 20.98
C LEU A 121 -0.70 -7.27 20.95
N VAL A 122 -1.07 -8.54 21.12
CA VAL A 122 -0.13 -9.67 21.05
C VAL A 122 0.49 -9.78 19.65
N ALA A 123 -0.30 -9.65 18.59
CA ALA A 123 0.19 -9.72 17.21
C ALA A 123 1.16 -8.56 16.88
N VAL A 124 0.87 -7.36 17.35
CA VAL A 124 1.71 -6.17 17.14
C VAL A 124 3.04 -6.30 17.89
N VAL A 125 3.03 -6.78 19.14
CA VAL A 125 4.25 -7.09 19.90
C VAL A 125 5.07 -8.18 19.19
N ALA A 126 4.42 -9.21 18.65
CA ALA A 126 5.08 -10.24 17.86
C ALA A 126 5.70 -9.66 16.57
N PHE A 127 5.03 -8.76 15.84
CA PHE A 127 5.58 -8.07 14.67
C PHE A 127 6.76 -7.18 15.06
N TRP A 128 6.67 -6.45 16.15
CA TRP A 128 7.76 -5.64 16.67
C TRP A 128 8.99 -6.47 17.01
N SER A 129 8.78 -7.60 17.72
CA SER A 129 9.84 -8.54 18.08
C SER A 129 10.52 -9.14 16.85
N ARG A 130 9.76 -9.55 15.83
CA ARG A 130 10.26 -10.09 14.56
C ARG A 130 11.13 -9.07 13.82
N ARG A 131 10.83 -7.77 13.96
CA ARG A 131 11.54 -6.69 13.30
C ARG A 131 12.78 -6.22 14.07
N ASN A 132 12.65 -6.03 15.37
CA ASN A 132 13.67 -5.36 16.19
C ASN A 132 14.55 -6.32 17.00
N VAL A 133 13.99 -7.44 17.47
CA VAL A 133 14.70 -8.46 18.26
C VAL A 133 15.27 -9.55 17.36
N ILE A 134 14.41 -10.25 16.61
CA ILE A 134 14.80 -11.37 15.72
C ILE A 134 15.52 -10.85 14.47
N LYS A 135 15.26 -9.61 14.05
CA LYS A 135 15.90 -8.93 12.90
C LYS A 135 15.87 -9.77 11.63
N LEU A 136 14.68 -10.20 11.21
CA LEU A 136 14.52 -10.98 9.98
C LEU A 136 15.25 -10.30 8.80
N LYS A 137 16.03 -11.07 8.04
CA LYS A 137 16.92 -10.58 6.96
C LYS A 137 16.23 -9.58 6.01
N ARG A 138 14.97 -9.81 5.66
CA ARG A 138 14.20 -8.91 4.77
C ARG A 138 13.91 -7.53 5.36
N PHE A 139 14.05 -7.33 6.67
CA PHE A 139 13.85 -6.05 7.37
C PHE A 139 15.16 -5.35 7.72
N VAL A 140 16.31 -5.97 7.43
CA VAL A 140 17.66 -5.46 7.74
C VAL A 140 18.44 -5.23 6.46
N SER A 141 17.79 -4.74 5.41
CA SER A 141 18.44 -4.45 4.13
C SER A 141 18.79 -2.97 3.99
N SER A 142 19.72 -2.66 3.07
CA SER A 142 20.21 -1.30 2.84
C SER A 142 19.13 -0.31 2.38
N ASP A 143 18.09 -0.79 1.70
CA ASP A 143 16.96 -0.03 1.20
C ASP A 143 15.91 0.32 2.29
N LEU A 144 16.03 -0.22 3.51
CA LEU A 144 15.16 0.11 4.65
C LEU A 144 15.87 0.95 5.72
N LYS A 145 16.71 1.89 5.32
CA LYS A 145 17.35 2.82 6.26
C LYS A 145 16.46 4.04 6.53
N ALA A 146 16.69 4.71 7.68
CA ALA A 146 16.00 5.93 8.07
C ALA A 146 14.46 5.81 8.12
N TRP A 147 13.73 6.65 7.40
CA TRP A 147 12.27 6.75 7.46
C TRP A 147 11.52 5.42 7.25
N PRO A 148 11.81 4.59 6.22
CA PRO A 148 11.11 3.33 6.02
C PRO A 148 11.18 2.36 7.21
N LYS A 149 12.26 2.41 7.98
CA LYS A 149 12.41 1.62 9.20
C LYS A 149 11.63 2.23 10.37
N SER A 150 11.72 3.54 10.54
CA SER A 150 11.06 4.26 11.62
C SER A 150 9.55 4.24 11.49
N ASP A 151 9.02 4.49 10.28
CA ASP A 151 7.60 4.45 9.97
C ASP A 151 6.94 3.14 10.41
N ALA A 152 7.55 1.99 10.08
CA ALA A 152 7.02 0.71 10.51
C ALA A 152 6.99 0.52 12.05
N ASN A 153 7.93 1.11 12.77
CA ASN A 153 7.90 1.06 14.23
C ASN A 153 6.84 2.01 14.80
N TYR A 154 6.67 3.21 14.22
CA TYR A 154 5.63 4.14 14.64
C TYR A 154 4.23 3.55 14.49
N ILE A 155 3.94 2.86 13.37
CA ILE A 155 2.69 2.13 13.20
C ILE A 155 2.45 1.17 14.38
N LEU A 156 3.44 0.36 14.72
CA LEU A 156 3.33 -0.61 15.82
C LEU A 156 3.17 0.07 17.19
N TYR A 157 3.83 1.21 17.41
CA TYR A 157 3.67 1.97 18.66
C TYR A 157 2.28 2.58 18.77
N PHE A 158 1.74 3.16 17.69
CA PHE A 158 0.36 3.66 17.67
C PHE A 158 -0.62 2.55 18.02
N GLU A 159 -0.53 1.39 17.40
CA GLU A 159 -1.40 0.25 17.67
C GLU A 159 -1.33 -0.21 19.13
N VAL A 160 -0.12 -0.31 19.71
CA VAL A 160 0.04 -0.66 21.14
C VAL A 160 -0.64 0.37 22.03
N VAL A 161 -0.41 1.67 21.78
CA VAL A 161 -0.99 2.74 22.60
C VAL A 161 -2.51 2.75 22.46
N LEU A 162 -3.04 2.67 21.24
CA LEU A 162 -4.49 2.72 20.99
C LEU A 162 -5.21 1.52 21.63
N MET A 163 -4.70 0.30 21.46
CA MET A 163 -5.31 -0.89 22.08
C MET A 163 -5.20 -0.86 23.61
N THR A 164 -4.11 -0.32 24.15
CA THR A 164 -3.97 -0.15 25.61
C THR A 164 -4.97 0.86 26.16
N LEU A 165 -5.11 2.02 25.52
CA LEU A 165 -6.09 3.03 25.89
C LEU A 165 -7.52 2.50 25.81
N PHE A 166 -7.83 1.74 24.77
CA PHE A 166 -9.12 1.08 24.60
C PHE A 166 -9.45 0.15 25.78
N LEU A 167 -8.53 -0.73 26.16
CA LEU A 167 -8.75 -1.64 27.29
C LEU A 167 -8.83 -0.91 28.64
N LEU A 168 -8.06 0.19 28.82
CA LEU A 168 -8.13 1.02 30.03
C LEU A 168 -9.46 1.78 30.10
N MET A 169 -9.96 2.30 28.98
CA MET A 169 -11.28 2.94 28.87
C MET A 169 -12.37 1.97 29.31
N ASN A 170 -12.40 0.76 28.77
CA ASN A 170 -13.35 -0.27 29.15
C ASN A 170 -13.20 -0.74 30.61
N ALA A 171 -11.98 -0.83 31.11
CA ALA A 171 -11.72 -1.25 32.50
C ALA A 171 -12.20 -0.20 33.51
N SER A 172 -12.01 1.10 33.22
CA SER A 172 -12.53 2.19 34.06
C SER A 172 -14.05 2.26 34.00
N ASP A 173 -14.64 2.07 32.83
CA ASP A 173 -16.10 2.01 32.67
C ASP A 173 -16.70 0.83 33.43
N LEU A 174 -16.13 -0.37 33.31
CA LEU A 174 -16.55 -1.54 34.09
C LEU A 174 -16.49 -1.30 35.61
N HIS A 175 -15.44 -0.63 36.09
CA HIS A 175 -15.33 -0.27 37.49
C HIS A 175 -16.49 0.64 37.92
N LEU A 176 -16.77 1.70 37.14
CA LEU A 176 -17.83 2.67 37.44
C LEU A 176 -19.24 2.08 37.33
N GLN A 177 -19.48 1.12 36.42
CA GLN A 177 -20.75 0.39 36.31
C GLN A 177 -21.06 -0.45 37.56
N ASN A 178 -20.05 -0.86 38.35
CA ASN A 178 -20.19 -1.72 39.52
C ASN A 178 -20.20 -0.94 40.85
N VAL A 179 -20.15 0.40 40.83
CA VAL A 179 -20.21 1.24 42.04
C VAL A 179 -21.60 1.15 42.66
N PRO A 180 -21.73 0.80 43.97
CA PRO A 180 -23.02 0.79 44.65
C PRO A 180 -23.66 2.17 44.66
N GLY A 181 -24.93 2.28 44.23
CA GLY A 181 -25.66 3.54 44.11
C GLY A 181 -25.50 4.22 42.73
N GLY A 182 -24.65 3.74 41.88
CA GLY A 182 -24.53 4.02 40.45
C GLY A 182 -24.44 5.48 40.04
N PHE A 183 -23.73 5.74 38.95
CA PHE A 183 -23.85 7.03 38.24
C PHE A 183 -24.83 6.82 37.09
N SER A 184 -25.84 7.67 36.97
CA SER A 184 -26.90 7.56 35.93
C SER A 184 -26.36 7.58 34.51
N HIS A 185 -25.12 8.04 34.31
CA HIS A 185 -24.42 8.08 33.02
C HIS A 185 -23.77 6.74 32.64
N PHE A 186 -23.35 5.93 33.63
CA PHE A 186 -22.71 4.63 33.37
C PHE A 186 -23.73 3.49 33.42
N ILE A 187 -24.33 3.19 32.28
CA ILE A 187 -25.30 2.12 32.15
C ILE A 187 -24.63 0.75 32.22
N LYS A 188 -25.26 -0.20 32.92
CA LYS A 188 -24.74 -1.56 33.01
C LYS A 188 -24.97 -2.31 31.70
N ALA A 189 -23.96 -2.32 30.84
CA ALA A 189 -24.01 -2.96 29.53
C ALA A 189 -22.60 -3.42 29.10
N GLY A 190 -22.54 -4.49 28.29
CA GLY A 190 -21.31 -5.08 27.79
C GLY A 190 -20.74 -6.19 28.66
N ILE A 191 -20.01 -7.11 28.04
CA ILE A 191 -19.23 -8.16 28.71
C ILE A 191 -17.74 -7.86 28.44
N PHE A 192 -16.93 -7.80 29.49
CA PHE A 192 -15.55 -7.32 29.46
C PHE A 192 -14.56 -8.44 29.82
N PRO A 193 -14.29 -9.42 28.94
CA PRO A 193 -13.50 -10.60 29.26
C PRO A 193 -12.02 -10.29 29.55
N ILE A 194 -11.49 -9.17 29.04
CA ILE A 194 -10.09 -8.75 29.26
C ILE A 194 -10.02 -7.64 30.30
N SER A 195 -10.85 -6.61 30.18
CA SER A 195 -10.82 -5.45 31.06
C SER A 195 -11.22 -5.79 32.51
N GLN A 196 -11.94 -6.89 32.75
CA GLN A 196 -12.18 -7.38 34.11
C GLN A 196 -10.91 -7.70 34.91
N PHE A 197 -9.80 -8.05 34.23
CA PHE A 197 -8.51 -8.29 34.88
C PHE A 197 -7.72 -6.99 35.10
N ILE A 198 -8.10 -5.91 34.41
CA ILE A 198 -7.47 -4.59 34.52
C ILE A 198 -8.23 -3.72 35.53
N ALA A 199 -9.56 -3.84 35.60
CA ALA A 199 -10.44 -3.03 36.47
C ALA A 199 -10.00 -3.01 37.95
N PRO A 200 -9.45 -4.08 38.56
CA PRO A 200 -8.95 -4.05 39.93
C PRO A 200 -7.86 -3.00 40.19
N VAL A 201 -7.17 -2.49 39.17
CA VAL A 201 -6.18 -1.42 39.30
C VAL A 201 -6.81 -0.13 39.84
N PHE A 202 -8.10 0.07 39.60
CA PHE A 202 -8.87 1.23 40.09
C PHE A 202 -9.40 1.06 41.53
N ASN A 203 -9.25 -0.11 42.13
CA ASN A 203 -9.72 -0.36 43.50
C ASN A 203 -8.96 0.54 44.50
N GLY A 204 -9.72 1.21 45.37
CA GLY A 204 -9.19 2.13 46.36
C GLY A 204 -8.99 3.56 45.84
N MET A 205 -9.21 3.83 44.56
CA MET A 205 -9.30 5.21 44.03
C MET A 205 -10.67 5.81 44.35
N SER A 206 -10.74 7.14 44.45
CA SER A 206 -12.05 7.81 44.54
C SER A 206 -12.80 7.70 43.21
N ASN A 207 -14.13 7.63 43.26
CA ASN A 207 -14.94 7.52 42.05
C ASN A 207 -14.76 8.72 41.11
N GLU A 208 -14.55 9.90 41.65
CA GLU A 208 -14.27 11.13 40.89
C GLU A 208 -12.95 11.00 40.12
N LEU A 209 -11.91 10.39 40.72
CA LEU A 209 -10.65 10.16 40.04
C LEU A 209 -10.81 9.13 38.93
N VAL A 210 -11.54 8.05 39.14
CA VAL A 210 -11.80 7.03 38.10
C VAL A 210 -12.62 7.62 36.95
N MET A 211 -13.62 8.48 37.23
CA MET A 211 -14.36 9.20 36.20
C MET A 211 -13.44 10.10 35.36
N LEU A 212 -12.59 10.87 36.02
CA LEU A 212 -11.59 11.72 35.32
C LEU A 212 -10.65 10.89 34.45
N LEU A 213 -10.16 9.76 34.96
CA LEU A 213 -9.29 8.83 34.19
C LEU A 213 -10.04 8.22 32.99
N SER A 214 -11.31 7.84 33.17
CA SER A 214 -12.17 7.34 32.09
C SER A 214 -12.33 8.35 30.97
N GLU A 215 -12.61 9.61 31.31
CA GLU A 215 -12.69 10.71 30.35
C GLU A 215 -11.34 10.94 29.63
N ILE A 216 -10.24 10.93 30.36
CA ILE A 216 -8.89 11.07 29.80
C ILE A 216 -8.61 9.91 28.82
N PHE A 217 -8.88 8.66 29.17
CA PHE A 217 -8.67 7.52 28.27
C PHE A 217 -9.52 7.62 27.02
N TRP A 218 -10.77 8.03 27.15
CA TRP A 218 -11.68 8.23 26.03
C TRP A 218 -11.15 9.32 25.07
N TRP A 219 -10.78 10.49 25.59
CA TRP A 219 -10.23 11.58 24.78
C TRP A 219 -8.89 11.24 24.14
N LEU A 220 -7.99 10.58 24.86
CA LEU A 220 -6.72 10.14 24.32
C LEU A 220 -6.88 9.08 23.24
N HIS A 221 -7.81 8.13 23.43
CA HIS A 221 -8.08 7.07 22.45
C HIS A 221 -8.61 7.66 21.13
N ILE A 222 -9.65 8.48 21.19
CA ILE A 222 -10.25 9.03 19.97
C ILE A 222 -9.32 10.06 19.28
N THR A 223 -8.64 10.91 20.04
CA THR A 223 -7.65 11.83 19.48
C THR A 223 -6.49 11.05 18.86
N GLY A 224 -6.03 9.99 19.52
CA GLY A 224 -5.01 9.10 19.00
C GLY A 224 -5.43 8.43 17.68
N ILE A 225 -6.70 8.01 17.55
CA ILE A 225 -7.25 7.48 16.29
C ILE A 225 -7.20 8.54 15.18
N PHE A 226 -7.61 9.79 15.44
CA PHE A 226 -7.55 10.84 14.42
C PHE A 226 -6.11 11.22 14.05
N ILE A 227 -5.19 11.24 15.01
CA ILE A 227 -3.76 11.43 14.73
C ILE A 227 -3.27 10.28 13.84
N PHE A 228 -3.57 9.03 14.17
CA PHE A 228 -3.17 7.87 13.40
C PHE A 228 -3.79 7.84 12.00
N MET A 229 -5.07 8.17 11.87
CA MET A 229 -5.73 8.32 10.57
C MET A 229 -5.01 9.33 9.68
N ASN A 230 -4.62 10.47 10.22
CA ASN A 230 -3.88 11.50 9.48
C ASN A 230 -2.41 11.12 9.23
N TYR A 231 -1.82 10.30 10.09
CA TYR A 231 -0.50 9.71 9.88
C TYR A 231 -0.46 8.76 8.67
N LEU A 232 -1.58 8.09 8.34
CA LEU A 232 -1.66 7.16 7.20
C LEU A 232 -1.16 7.78 5.90
N TYR A 233 -1.42 9.05 5.67
CA TYR A 233 -0.98 9.76 4.47
C TYR A 233 0.53 9.70 4.26
N PHE A 234 1.32 9.79 5.34
CA PHE A 234 2.78 9.77 5.31
C PHE A 234 3.37 8.37 5.41
N SER A 235 2.52 7.38 5.61
CA SER A 235 2.91 6.03 6.02
C SER A 235 2.57 4.98 4.97
N LYS A 236 3.42 3.95 4.90
CA LYS A 236 3.09 2.72 4.18
C LYS A 236 1.80 2.05 4.67
N HIS A 237 1.27 2.45 5.83
CA HIS A 237 0.02 1.90 6.36
C HIS A 237 -1.22 2.34 5.57
N LEU A 238 -1.09 3.35 4.70
CA LEU A 238 -2.15 3.75 3.75
C LEU A 238 -2.62 2.58 2.85
N HIS A 239 -1.84 1.49 2.78
CA HIS A 239 -2.25 0.29 2.06
C HIS A 239 -3.58 -0.29 2.55
N ILE A 240 -4.01 -0.05 3.79
CA ILE A 240 -5.32 -0.48 4.29
C ILE A 240 -6.48 0.04 3.44
N LEU A 241 -6.32 1.20 2.82
CA LEU A 241 -7.28 1.78 1.87
C LEU A 241 -6.92 1.43 0.43
N LEU A 242 -5.63 1.56 0.06
CA LEU A 242 -5.19 1.42 -1.33
C LEU A 242 -5.12 -0.03 -1.81
N ALA A 243 -5.07 -1.03 -0.92
CA ALA A 243 -5.07 -2.44 -1.33
C ALA A 243 -6.34 -2.82 -2.12
N PHE A 244 -7.48 -2.23 -1.82
CA PHE A 244 -8.73 -2.48 -2.54
C PHE A 244 -8.68 -2.02 -4.00
N PRO A 245 -8.48 -0.73 -4.30
CA PRO A 245 -8.36 -0.30 -5.69
C PRO A 245 -7.16 -0.94 -6.38
N ASN A 246 -6.04 -1.14 -5.69
CA ASN A 246 -4.85 -1.74 -6.29
C ASN A 246 -5.10 -3.18 -6.76
N THR A 247 -5.78 -3.99 -5.96
CA THR A 247 -6.10 -5.38 -6.34
C THR A 247 -7.24 -5.44 -7.37
N TYR A 248 -8.17 -4.49 -7.35
CA TYR A 248 -9.21 -4.36 -8.37
C TYR A 248 -8.63 -4.03 -9.74
N PHE A 249 -7.73 -3.06 -9.82
CA PHE A 249 -7.10 -2.62 -11.07
C PHE A 249 -5.83 -3.40 -11.44
N ALA A 250 -5.53 -4.48 -10.72
CA ALA A 250 -4.40 -5.34 -11.02
C ALA A 250 -4.45 -5.91 -12.45
N ASN A 251 -3.27 -6.30 -12.96
CA ASN A 251 -3.19 -6.98 -14.24
C ASN A 251 -3.84 -8.37 -14.15
N LEU A 252 -4.85 -8.63 -14.99
CA LEU A 252 -5.55 -9.90 -15.08
C LEU A 252 -4.98 -10.85 -16.15
N LYS A 253 -4.01 -10.38 -16.95
CA LYS A 253 -3.35 -11.21 -17.96
C LYS A 253 -2.53 -12.32 -17.31
N PRO A 254 -2.31 -13.43 -18.00
CA PRO A 254 -1.42 -14.48 -17.50
C PRO A 254 -0.05 -13.93 -17.10
N GLN A 255 0.55 -14.51 -16.06
CA GLN A 255 1.90 -14.14 -15.64
C GLN A 255 2.90 -14.36 -16.77
N GLY A 256 3.80 -13.38 -16.97
CA GLY A 256 4.77 -13.42 -18.06
C GLY A 256 4.28 -12.79 -19.37
N GLN A 257 2.99 -12.47 -19.49
CA GLN A 257 2.49 -11.71 -20.62
C GLN A 257 2.71 -10.20 -20.36
N PHE A 258 3.65 -9.61 -21.09
CA PHE A 258 3.91 -8.16 -21.05
C PHE A 258 2.93 -7.39 -21.93
N ASP A 259 2.68 -6.14 -21.57
CA ASP A 259 1.92 -5.22 -22.41
C ASP A 259 2.81 -4.75 -23.58
N ASN A 260 2.28 -4.74 -24.80
CA ASN A 260 2.96 -4.18 -25.96
C ASN A 260 2.86 -2.66 -25.96
N LEU A 261 3.83 -1.99 -26.57
CA LEU A 261 3.71 -0.58 -26.91
C LEU A 261 2.72 -0.44 -28.06
N GLU A 262 1.65 0.32 -27.84
CA GLU A 262 0.56 0.44 -28.84
C GLU A 262 1.04 1.12 -30.11
N SER A 263 1.88 2.16 -29.99
CA SER A 263 2.50 2.85 -31.13
C SER A 263 3.29 1.87 -32.01
N VAL A 264 4.18 1.09 -31.40
CA VAL A 264 4.95 0.08 -32.13
C VAL A 264 4.06 -1.00 -32.75
N THR A 265 3.03 -1.43 -32.03
CA THR A 265 2.09 -2.43 -32.53
C THR A 265 1.32 -1.94 -33.77
N LYS A 266 0.95 -0.63 -33.80
CA LYS A 266 0.29 -0.02 -34.97
C LYS A 266 1.22 -0.02 -36.18
N GLU A 267 2.46 0.42 -36.01
CA GLU A 267 3.44 0.47 -37.10
C GLU A 267 3.74 -0.94 -37.65
N VAL A 268 3.99 -1.91 -36.77
CA VAL A 268 4.22 -3.29 -37.21
C VAL A 268 3.02 -3.88 -37.95
N LYS A 269 1.80 -3.62 -37.49
CA LYS A 269 0.58 -4.04 -38.20
C LYS A 269 0.46 -3.41 -39.58
N LEU A 270 0.77 -2.11 -39.68
CA LEU A 270 0.77 -1.40 -40.95
C LEU A 270 1.81 -1.99 -41.93
N MET A 271 3.02 -2.29 -41.45
CA MET A 271 4.07 -2.92 -42.25
C MET A 271 3.72 -4.33 -42.70
N MET A 272 2.88 -5.05 -41.96
CA MET A 272 2.46 -6.42 -42.25
C MET A 272 1.19 -6.50 -43.12
N ASP A 273 0.50 -5.39 -43.33
CA ASP A 273 -0.72 -5.36 -44.17
C ASP A 273 -0.33 -5.24 -45.64
N PRO A 274 -0.57 -6.27 -46.46
CA PRO A 274 -0.21 -6.25 -47.90
C PRO A 274 -1.03 -5.23 -48.73
N ASN A 275 -2.11 -4.68 -48.16
CA ASN A 275 -2.97 -3.70 -48.81
C ASN A 275 -2.66 -2.27 -48.32
N ALA A 276 -1.82 -2.08 -47.33
CA ALA A 276 -1.43 -0.78 -46.84
C ALA A 276 -0.44 -0.12 -47.83
N ASP A 277 -0.72 1.10 -48.21
CA ASP A 277 0.27 1.90 -48.92
C ASP A 277 1.32 2.43 -47.89
N PRO A 278 2.58 1.95 -47.97
CA PRO A 278 3.62 2.39 -47.04
C PRO A 278 3.96 3.89 -47.16
N PHE A 279 3.53 4.51 -48.27
CA PHE A 279 3.77 5.92 -48.57
C PHE A 279 2.51 6.79 -48.33
N ALA A 280 1.38 6.20 -48.02
CA ALA A 280 0.21 6.93 -47.52
C ALA A 280 0.52 7.44 -46.10
N ALA A 281 1.34 8.49 -46.04
CA ALA A 281 1.62 9.18 -44.80
C ALA A 281 0.28 9.60 -44.17
N ALA A 282 -0.04 9.00 -43.00
CA ALA A 282 -1.10 9.54 -42.18
C ALA A 282 -0.83 11.05 -42.01
N PRO A 283 -1.86 11.93 -42.06
CA PRO A 283 -1.65 13.36 -41.87
C PRO A 283 -0.89 13.56 -40.59
N VAL A 284 0.36 14.00 -40.70
CA VAL A 284 1.17 14.32 -39.52
C VAL A 284 0.51 15.51 -38.86
N ASP A 285 -0.16 15.28 -37.76
CA ASP A 285 -0.58 16.39 -36.91
C ASP A 285 0.71 17.09 -36.45
N LYS A 286 0.95 18.26 -37.03
CA LYS A 286 2.16 19.08 -36.75
C LYS A 286 2.27 19.46 -35.26
N ASN A 287 1.20 19.29 -34.49
CA ASN A 287 1.13 19.56 -33.06
C ASN A 287 1.21 18.26 -32.19
N ALA A 288 1.27 17.10 -32.84
CA ALA A 288 1.43 15.84 -32.08
C ALA A 288 2.82 15.81 -31.44
N VAL A 289 2.86 15.77 -30.14
CA VAL A 289 4.10 15.48 -29.39
C VAL A 289 4.51 14.06 -29.76
N PRO A 290 5.75 13.83 -30.23
CA PRO A 290 6.23 12.48 -30.55
C PRO A 290 6.00 11.54 -29.36
N SER A 291 5.43 10.37 -29.63
CA SER A 291 5.20 9.38 -28.58
C SER A 291 6.55 8.88 -28.06
N LYS A 292 6.80 9.07 -26.78
CA LYS A 292 8.00 8.57 -26.09
C LYS A 292 7.90 7.05 -25.93
N PHE A 293 8.96 6.35 -26.25
CA PHE A 293 9.04 4.90 -26.06
C PHE A 293 9.53 4.55 -24.66
N GLY A 294 8.65 3.99 -23.84
CA GLY A 294 8.98 3.60 -22.47
C GLY A 294 8.98 4.74 -21.47
N VAL A 295 9.70 4.59 -20.37
CA VAL A 295 9.58 5.43 -19.17
C VAL A 295 10.94 5.90 -18.70
N SER A 296 11.09 7.22 -18.50
CA SER A 296 12.26 7.80 -17.83
C SER A 296 11.92 8.44 -16.49
N ASP A 297 10.72 8.99 -16.32
CA ASP A 297 10.29 9.56 -15.05
C ASP A 297 8.84 9.13 -14.71
N VAL A 298 8.39 9.45 -13.51
CA VAL A 298 7.09 9.02 -12.97
C VAL A 298 5.90 9.48 -13.81
N GLN A 299 5.99 10.60 -14.50
CA GLN A 299 4.93 11.10 -15.39
C GLN A 299 4.76 10.27 -16.68
N ASP A 300 5.76 9.47 -17.05
CA ASP A 300 5.65 8.55 -18.17
C ASP A 300 4.98 7.22 -17.80
N LEU A 301 4.94 6.90 -16.48
CA LEU A 301 4.27 5.70 -15.95
C LEU A 301 2.76 5.82 -16.11
N ASN A 302 2.07 4.69 -16.21
CA ASN A 302 0.61 4.72 -16.14
C ASN A 302 0.11 4.84 -14.69
N TRP A 303 -1.11 5.34 -14.53
CA TRP A 303 -1.69 5.59 -13.21
C TRP A 303 -1.77 4.33 -12.32
N VAL A 304 -1.87 3.12 -12.88
CA VAL A 304 -1.87 1.86 -12.11
C VAL A 304 -0.49 1.59 -11.53
N GLN A 305 0.59 1.87 -12.27
CA GLN A 305 1.97 1.74 -11.76
C GLN A 305 2.22 2.71 -10.60
N LEU A 306 1.68 3.93 -10.68
CA LEU A 306 1.76 4.92 -9.61
C LEU A 306 0.91 4.52 -8.39
N LEU A 307 -0.29 3.96 -8.60
CA LEU A 307 -1.10 3.37 -7.53
C LEU A 307 -0.37 2.21 -6.85
N ASN A 308 0.30 1.34 -7.61
CA ASN A 308 1.15 0.27 -7.08
C ASN A 308 2.24 0.81 -6.15
N ALA A 309 2.90 1.93 -6.52
CA ALA A 309 3.96 2.54 -5.72
C ALA A 309 3.43 3.04 -4.37
N TYR A 310 2.30 3.74 -4.35
CA TYR A 310 1.66 4.17 -3.09
C TYR A 310 1.12 3.02 -2.24
N THR A 311 0.69 1.91 -2.87
CA THR A 311 0.17 0.75 -2.14
C THR A 311 1.28 -0.09 -1.51
N CYS A 312 2.54 0.10 -1.89
CA CYS A 312 3.65 -0.72 -1.42
C CYS A 312 3.89 -0.60 0.08
N THR A 313 3.75 -1.72 0.80
CA THR A 313 3.97 -1.82 2.25
C THR A 313 5.44 -2.04 2.64
N GLU A 314 6.34 -2.09 1.68
CA GLU A 314 7.77 -2.36 1.89
C GLU A 314 8.05 -3.67 2.65
N CYS A 315 7.15 -4.63 2.60
CA CYS A 315 7.24 -5.88 3.36
C CYS A 315 8.42 -6.79 2.94
N GLY A 316 9.01 -6.54 1.77
CA GLY A 316 10.20 -7.22 1.28
C GLY A 316 10.01 -8.67 0.81
N ARG A 317 8.77 -9.14 0.63
CA ARG A 317 8.51 -10.49 0.09
C ARG A 317 9.08 -10.60 -1.33
N CYS A 318 8.81 -9.62 -2.19
CA CYS A 318 9.31 -9.56 -3.56
C CYS A 318 10.84 -9.59 -3.64
N THR A 319 11.53 -8.83 -2.79
CA THR A 319 13.01 -8.79 -2.75
C THR A 319 13.59 -10.11 -2.24
N SER A 320 12.97 -10.72 -1.22
CA SER A 320 13.44 -12.01 -0.67
C SER A 320 13.25 -13.20 -1.61
N SER A 321 12.43 -13.06 -2.65
CA SER A 321 12.16 -14.10 -3.66
C SER A 321 12.76 -13.74 -5.02
N CYS A 322 13.43 -12.58 -5.15
CA CYS A 322 14.08 -12.17 -6.38
C CYS A 322 15.40 -12.91 -6.61
N PRO A 323 15.56 -13.68 -7.71
CA PRO A 323 16.79 -14.40 -8.00
C PRO A 323 18.01 -13.48 -8.08
N ALA A 324 17.85 -12.31 -8.70
CA ALA A 324 18.94 -11.33 -8.79
C ALA A 324 19.40 -10.84 -7.41
N ASN A 325 18.45 -10.53 -6.51
CA ASN A 325 18.78 -10.10 -5.16
C ASN A 325 19.42 -11.22 -4.32
N ILE A 326 18.89 -12.44 -4.42
CA ILE A 326 19.42 -13.62 -3.71
C ILE A 326 20.87 -13.90 -4.10
N THR A 327 21.22 -13.69 -5.37
CA THR A 327 22.58 -13.89 -5.91
C THR A 327 23.50 -12.68 -5.71
N GLY A 328 23.06 -11.67 -4.95
CA GLY A 328 23.91 -10.52 -4.59
C GLY A 328 23.96 -9.39 -5.62
N LYS A 329 23.13 -9.41 -6.66
CA LYS A 329 22.98 -8.28 -7.60
C LYS A 329 22.24 -7.12 -6.96
N LYS A 330 22.44 -5.91 -7.46
CA LYS A 330 21.89 -4.67 -6.86
C LYS A 330 20.37 -4.58 -6.89
N LEU A 331 19.68 -5.36 -7.72
CA LEU A 331 18.23 -5.26 -7.87
C LEU A 331 17.48 -5.64 -6.58
N SER A 332 16.65 -4.71 -6.11
CA SER A 332 15.60 -4.94 -5.11
C SER A 332 14.27 -4.49 -5.68
N PRO A 333 13.33 -5.41 -6.03
CA PRO A 333 12.01 -5.03 -6.54
C PRO A 333 11.21 -4.14 -5.57
N ARG A 334 11.44 -4.25 -4.27
CA ARG A 334 10.89 -3.34 -3.27
C ARG A 334 11.42 -1.92 -3.45
N LYS A 335 12.76 -1.76 -3.63
CA LYS A 335 13.38 -0.45 -3.87
C LYS A 335 12.81 0.22 -5.12
N ILE A 336 12.59 -0.52 -6.21
CA ILE A 336 11.93 0.03 -7.41
C ILE A 336 10.61 0.73 -7.06
N MET A 337 9.77 0.09 -6.24
CA MET A 337 8.49 0.68 -5.83
C MET A 337 8.67 1.87 -4.88
N MET A 338 9.64 1.80 -3.96
CA MET A 338 9.93 2.87 -3.01
C MET A 338 10.44 4.11 -3.74
N ASP A 339 11.41 3.94 -4.62
CA ASP A 339 11.99 5.03 -5.42
C ASP A 339 10.94 5.68 -6.34
N THR A 340 10.06 4.87 -6.93
CA THR A 340 8.95 5.38 -7.74
C THR A 340 8.01 6.26 -6.90
N ARG A 341 7.65 5.83 -5.69
CA ARG A 341 6.83 6.61 -4.76
C ARG A 341 7.55 7.90 -4.34
N ASP A 342 8.82 7.79 -3.93
CA ASP A 342 9.59 8.91 -3.41
C ASP A 342 9.78 10.00 -4.48
N ARG A 343 10.05 9.60 -5.75
CA ARG A 343 10.09 10.52 -6.89
C ARG A 343 8.71 11.14 -7.18
N LEU A 344 7.65 10.35 -7.13
CA LEU A 344 6.28 10.84 -7.34
C LEU A 344 5.87 11.87 -6.28
N GLU A 345 6.25 11.67 -5.04
CA GLU A 345 6.01 12.64 -3.96
C GLU A 345 6.85 13.90 -4.13
N GLU A 346 8.09 13.80 -4.64
CA GLU A 346 8.91 14.97 -4.95
C GLU A 346 8.27 15.80 -6.07
N VAL A 347 7.80 15.17 -7.13
CA VAL A 347 7.02 15.82 -8.21
C VAL A 347 5.74 16.44 -7.64
N GLY A 348 5.02 15.74 -6.77
CA GLY A 348 3.82 16.25 -6.11
C GLY A 348 4.09 17.50 -5.25
N ARG A 349 5.18 17.52 -4.48
CA ARG A 349 5.61 18.69 -3.70
C ARG A 349 6.01 19.86 -4.60
N ASN A 350 6.68 19.59 -5.71
CA ASN A 350 7.01 20.62 -6.72
C ASN A 350 5.75 21.28 -7.25
N ILE A 351 4.73 20.50 -7.63
CA ILE A 351 3.43 21.00 -8.09
C ILE A 351 2.74 21.85 -7.01
N ASP A 352 2.76 21.39 -5.74
CA ASP A 352 2.15 22.14 -4.63
C ASP A 352 2.85 23.50 -4.40
N ALA A 353 4.17 23.54 -4.50
CA ALA A 353 4.96 24.77 -4.33
C ALA A 353 4.76 25.76 -5.49
N ASN A 354 4.41 25.29 -6.68
CA ASN A 354 4.32 26.06 -7.91
C ASN A 354 2.87 26.24 -8.39
N LYS A 355 1.91 26.37 -7.49
CA LYS A 355 0.50 26.68 -7.78
C LYS A 355 -0.18 25.71 -8.75
N GLY A 356 0.18 24.43 -8.67
CA GLY A 356 -0.43 23.37 -9.48
C GLY A 356 0.30 23.04 -10.78
N ILE A 357 1.46 23.64 -11.05
CA ILE A 357 2.25 23.40 -12.26
C ILE A 357 3.58 22.72 -11.89
N PHE A 358 3.93 21.66 -12.60
CA PHE A 358 5.26 21.04 -12.43
C PHE A 358 6.32 21.90 -13.12
N ILE A 359 7.35 22.29 -12.38
CA ILE A 359 8.54 22.96 -12.93
C ILE A 359 9.67 21.92 -13.02
N PRO A 360 10.28 21.70 -14.20
CA PRO A 360 11.37 20.74 -14.36
C PRO A 360 12.49 20.97 -13.32
N ASP A 361 12.84 19.91 -12.61
CA ASP A 361 13.85 19.91 -11.52
C ASP A 361 15.17 19.24 -11.91
N ASN A 362 15.32 18.89 -13.19
CA ASN A 362 16.48 18.19 -13.76
C ASN A 362 16.74 16.81 -13.14
N LYS A 363 15.73 16.20 -12.54
CA LYS A 363 15.78 14.83 -12.03
C LYS A 363 14.83 13.94 -12.77
N THR A 364 15.19 12.67 -12.89
CA THR A 364 14.33 11.62 -13.45
C THR A 364 14.36 10.38 -12.55
N LEU A 365 13.33 9.55 -12.64
CA LEU A 365 13.30 8.28 -11.93
C LEU A 365 14.45 7.37 -12.38
N LEU A 366 14.72 7.35 -13.70
CA LEU A 366 15.88 6.66 -14.27
C LEU A 366 17.13 7.49 -14.03
N ASN A 367 18.19 6.86 -13.59
CA ASN A 367 19.52 7.36 -13.23
C ASN A 367 19.60 8.03 -11.86
N ASP A 368 18.66 8.91 -11.47
CA ASP A 368 18.76 9.60 -10.17
C ASP A 368 18.30 8.71 -9.01
N TYR A 369 17.34 7.82 -9.25
CA TYR A 369 16.77 6.89 -8.25
C TYR A 369 17.05 5.43 -8.58
N ILE A 370 16.77 5.02 -9.81
CA ILE A 370 16.90 3.65 -10.30
C ILE A 370 18.01 3.61 -11.37
N THR A 371 19.03 2.82 -11.12
CA THR A 371 20.18 2.71 -12.03
C THR A 371 19.93 1.71 -13.17
N PRO A 372 20.54 1.90 -14.36
CA PRO A 372 20.51 0.90 -15.41
C PRO A 372 21.02 -0.49 -14.97
N GLU A 373 22.00 -0.55 -14.05
CA GLU A 373 22.50 -1.80 -13.49
C GLU A 373 21.40 -2.58 -12.75
N GLU A 374 20.57 -1.89 -11.95
CA GLU A 374 19.42 -2.51 -11.27
C GLU A 374 18.42 -3.06 -12.28
N LEU A 375 18.12 -2.29 -13.33
CA LEU A 375 17.18 -2.71 -14.36
C LEU A 375 17.68 -3.97 -15.09
N TRP A 376 18.92 -3.97 -15.54
CA TRP A 376 19.48 -5.08 -16.31
C TRP A 376 19.79 -6.33 -15.47
N ALA A 377 19.83 -6.23 -14.14
CA ALA A 377 19.91 -7.38 -13.25
C ALA A 377 18.60 -8.20 -13.22
N CYS A 378 17.48 -7.66 -13.67
CA CYS A 378 16.19 -8.36 -13.66
C CYS A 378 16.14 -9.46 -14.74
N THR A 379 15.76 -10.67 -14.34
CA THR A 379 15.57 -11.83 -15.25
C THR A 379 14.14 -11.98 -15.76
N SER A 380 13.28 -11.02 -15.49
CA SER A 380 11.86 -11.01 -15.92
C SER A 380 11.02 -12.23 -15.46
N CYS A 381 11.40 -12.88 -14.36
CA CYS A 381 10.82 -14.14 -13.88
C CYS A 381 9.46 -14.02 -13.18
N ASN A 382 8.92 -12.82 -12.97
CA ASN A 382 7.67 -12.54 -12.25
C ASN A 382 7.60 -12.98 -10.77
N ALA A 383 8.66 -13.52 -10.16
CA ALA A 383 8.64 -13.93 -8.76
C ALA A 383 8.23 -12.79 -7.80
N CYS A 384 8.61 -11.55 -8.10
CA CYS A 384 8.23 -10.39 -7.30
C CYS A 384 6.71 -10.09 -7.35
N VAL A 385 6.07 -10.30 -8.49
CA VAL A 385 4.62 -10.10 -8.69
C VAL A 385 3.83 -11.20 -7.98
N GLU A 386 4.29 -12.46 -8.10
CA GLU A 386 3.65 -13.61 -7.45
C GLU A 386 3.69 -13.50 -5.92
N GLU A 387 4.82 -13.09 -5.37
CA GLU A 387 5.02 -12.97 -3.92
C GLU A 387 4.30 -11.74 -3.30
N CYS A 388 3.87 -10.78 -4.11
CA CYS A 388 3.20 -9.59 -3.58
C CYS A 388 1.80 -9.92 -3.06
N PRO A 389 1.51 -9.64 -1.77
CA PRO A 389 0.22 -9.95 -1.17
C PRO A 389 -0.93 -9.07 -1.68
N VAL A 390 -0.63 -7.99 -2.38
CA VAL A 390 -1.63 -7.04 -2.93
C VAL A 390 -1.45 -6.79 -4.43
N ASN A 391 -0.82 -7.72 -5.16
CA ASN A 391 -0.67 -7.70 -6.62
C ASN A 391 0.07 -6.49 -7.20
N ILE A 392 1.03 -5.93 -6.48
CA ILE A 392 1.93 -4.91 -7.03
C ILE A 392 2.85 -5.54 -8.09
N ASN A 393 3.07 -4.82 -9.19
CA ASN A 393 3.87 -5.28 -10.32
C ASN A 393 5.12 -4.40 -10.55
N PRO A 394 6.23 -4.63 -9.83
CA PRO A 394 7.48 -3.90 -10.06
C PRO A 394 8.09 -4.18 -11.43
N LEU A 395 7.80 -5.35 -12.01
CA LEU A 395 8.38 -5.77 -13.27
C LEU A 395 7.88 -4.90 -14.44
N SER A 396 6.63 -4.44 -14.41
CA SER A 396 6.11 -3.54 -15.45
C SER A 396 6.94 -2.25 -15.56
N ILE A 397 7.30 -1.65 -14.42
CA ILE A 397 8.15 -0.44 -14.37
C ILE A 397 9.54 -0.75 -14.94
N ILE A 398 10.14 -1.88 -14.53
CA ILE A 398 11.47 -2.30 -15.03
C ILE A 398 11.47 -2.48 -16.55
N ILE A 399 10.44 -3.11 -17.10
CA ILE A 399 10.34 -3.34 -18.56
C ILE A 399 10.15 -2.02 -19.31
N ASP A 400 9.30 -1.13 -18.82
CA ASP A 400 9.07 0.16 -19.46
C ASP A 400 10.30 1.06 -19.41
N MET A 401 11.08 1.04 -18.33
CA MET A 401 12.35 1.74 -18.24
C MET A 401 13.42 1.14 -19.17
N ARG A 402 13.46 -0.20 -19.34
CA ARG A 402 14.34 -0.85 -20.32
C ARG A 402 13.97 -0.47 -21.76
N ARG A 403 12.66 -0.35 -22.07
CA ARG A 403 12.20 0.14 -23.37
C ARG A 403 12.76 1.52 -23.68
N TYR A 404 12.69 2.43 -22.71
CA TYR A 404 13.26 3.77 -22.83
C TYR A 404 14.78 3.73 -23.08
N LEU A 405 15.53 2.94 -22.30
CA LEU A 405 16.98 2.81 -22.48
C LEU A 405 17.34 2.29 -23.87
N VAL A 406 16.61 1.33 -24.41
CA VAL A 406 16.93 0.69 -25.70
C VAL A 406 16.44 1.57 -26.86
N MET A 407 15.20 2.04 -26.81
CA MET A 407 14.54 2.65 -27.96
C MET A 407 14.80 4.16 -28.08
N GLU A 408 14.95 4.87 -26.93
CA GLU A 408 15.18 6.31 -26.92
C GLU A 408 16.68 6.64 -26.77
N GLN A 409 17.41 5.85 -25.95
CA GLN A 409 18.81 6.16 -25.64
C GLN A 409 19.81 5.27 -26.34
N SER A 410 19.37 4.21 -27.02
CA SER A 410 20.26 3.17 -27.60
C SER A 410 21.29 2.63 -26.59
N ALA A 411 20.92 2.61 -25.30
CA ALA A 411 21.80 2.34 -24.15
C ALA A 411 21.60 0.93 -23.58
N ALA A 412 21.45 -0.06 -24.45
CA ALA A 412 21.51 -1.46 -23.99
C ALA A 412 22.96 -1.88 -23.67
N PRO A 413 23.17 -2.84 -22.75
CA PRO A 413 24.48 -3.44 -22.55
C PRO A 413 25.09 -3.97 -23.86
N MET A 414 26.39 -3.78 -24.05
CA MET A 414 27.06 -4.13 -25.28
C MET A 414 26.78 -5.56 -25.78
N PRO A 415 26.77 -6.63 -24.93
CA PRO A 415 26.42 -7.97 -25.39
C PRO A 415 25.00 -8.08 -25.95
N LEU A 416 24.04 -7.31 -25.43
CA LEU A 416 22.66 -7.28 -25.93
C LEU A 416 22.56 -6.52 -27.26
N ASN A 417 23.29 -5.41 -27.40
CA ASN A 417 23.36 -4.70 -28.70
C ASN A 417 23.94 -5.59 -29.80
N ALA A 418 25.02 -6.32 -29.49
CA ALA A 418 25.60 -7.28 -30.43
C ALA A 418 24.59 -8.40 -30.80
N MET A 419 23.89 -8.93 -29.81
CA MET A 419 22.82 -9.93 -30.03
C MET A 419 21.69 -9.38 -30.90
N MET A 420 21.20 -8.17 -30.64
CA MET A 420 20.13 -7.55 -31.42
C MET A 420 20.57 -7.33 -32.87
N ALA A 421 21.77 -6.78 -33.09
CA ALA A 421 22.32 -6.58 -34.42
C ALA A 421 22.52 -7.92 -35.18
N ASN A 422 22.93 -8.96 -34.49
CA ASN A 422 23.05 -10.31 -35.11
C ASN A 422 21.68 -10.88 -35.47
N ILE A 423 20.66 -10.72 -34.61
CA ILE A 423 19.29 -11.16 -34.92
C ILE A 423 18.76 -10.42 -36.14
N GLU A 424 18.95 -9.11 -36.22
CA GLU A 424 18.52 -8.27 -37.34
C GLU A 424 19.20 -8.67 -38.64
N ASN A 425 20.51 -8.83 -38.64
CA ASN A 425 21.29 -9.09 -39.84
C ASN A 425 21.34 -10.59 -40.24
N ASN A 426 21.33 -11.50 -39.28
CA ASN A 426 21.59 -12.94 -39.54
C ASN A 426 20.40 -13.82 -39.10
N GLY A 427 19.34 -13.26 -38.49
CA GLY A 427 18.25 -14.06 -37.93
C GLY A 427 18.65 -14.96 -36.74
N ALA A 428 19.83 -14.76 -36.15
CA ALA A 428 20.35 -15.52 -35.02
C ALA A 428 21.08 -14.60 -34.04
N PRO A 429 21.15 -14.91 -32.74
CA PRO A 429 21.80 -14.04 -31.74
C PRO A 429 23.35 -13.99 -31.82
N TRP A 430 23.98 -14.75 -32.69
CA TRP A 430 25.42 -14.79 -32.95
C TRP A 430 25.72 -14.60 -34.42
N GLN A 431 26.96 -14.29 -34.73
CA GLN A 431 27.46 -14.15 -36.11
C GLN A 431 27.61 -15.52 -36.78
N TYR A 432 26.53 -16.02 -37.33
CA TYR A 432 26.45 -17.29 -38.04
C TYR A 432 25.64 -17.13 -39.31
N ASN A 433 26.15 -17.64 -40.42
CA ASN A 433 25.45 -17.57 -41.69
C ASN A 433 24.14 -18.36 -41.62
N GLN A 434 23.03 -17.77 -42.08
CA GLN A 434 21.74 -18.45 -42.13
C GLN A 434 21.76 -19.74 -42.92
N GLN A 435 22.59 -19.82 -43.98
CA GLN A 435 22.73 -21.03 -44.80
C GLN A 435 23.32 -22.19 -44.02
N ASP A 436 24.21 -21.94 -43.05
CA ASP A 436 24.85 -22.95 -42.22
C ASP A 436 24.01 -23.39 -41.02
N ARG A 437 22.90 -22.75 -40.79
CA ARG A 437 22.04 -22.95 -39.60
C ARG A 437 21.52 -24.39 -39.46
N LEU A 438 21.35 -25.07 -40.57
CA LEU A 438 20.82 -26.44 -40.59
C LEU A 438 21.88 -27.51 -40.89
N ASN A 439 23.15 -27.16 -40.98
CA ASN A 439 24.23 -28.11 -41.29
C ASN A 439 24.31 -29.26 -40.29
N TRP A 440 24.00 -29.02 -39.02
CA TRP A 440 23.92 -30.04 -37.98
C TRP A 440 22.96 -31.19 -38.29
N LYS A 441 21.97 -31.00 -39.24
CA LYS A 441 21.09 -32.06 -39.67
C LYS A 441 21.74 -33.11 -40.55
N ASN A 442 22.90 -32.75 -41.12
CA ASN A 442 23.61 -33.56 -42.10
C ASN A 442 24.90 -34.18 -41.53
N GLU A 443 25.20 -33.87 -40.24
CA GLU A 443 26.25 -34.51 -39.43
C GLU A 443 25.64 -35.73 -38.68
#